data_a0fab7eb404c46e80e072d6e8ceb5bed
#
_entry.id   a0fab7eb404c46e80e072d6e8ceb5bed
#
_cell.length_a   1.000
_cell.length_b   1.000
_cell.length_c   1.000
_cell.angle_alpha   90.00
_cell.angle_beta   90.00
_cell.angle_gamma   90.00
#
_symmetry.space_group_name_H-M   'P 1'
#
loop_
_entity.id
_entity.type
_entity.pdbx_description
1 polymer ?
#
loop_
_entity_poly.entity_id
_entity_poly.type
_entity_poly.pdbx_seq_one_letter_code
_entity_poly.pdbx_strand_id
1 'polypeptide(L)'
;IIVDLPQHIATSRHLPAIDFADCNNYIKPEAGKIMVSPGDETPIEPQDAWPEDLDIAILVDWLESRTQINVQQVEHSWAGLRTFAPDDIPIVGYDSKVEDFFWLAGQGGYGIMMSPALGVTTASIITTGKLSTEMLSMGVEAKDISPSRFNKGQSHIC
;
A
#
# COMPACT_ATOMS: atom_id res chain seq x y z
N ILE A 1 1.33 -5.70 13.66
CA ILE A 1 1.74 -6.56 14.80
C ILE A 1 1.82 -8.03 14.41
N ILE A 2 2.59 -8.79 15.17
CA ILE A 2 2.63 -10.26 15.11
C ILE A 2 2.08 -10.81 16.42
N VAL A 3 1.15 -11.74 16.32
CA VAL A 3 0.53 -12.44 17.45
C VAL A 3 0.50 -13.95 17.21
N ASP A 4 0.39 -14.73 18.29
CA ASP A 4 0.29 -16.18 18.21
C ASP A 4 -1.05 -16.65 17.63
N LEU A 5 -1.01 -17.76 16.91
CA LEU A 5 -2.20 -18.51 16.50
C LEU A 5 -2.72 -19.37 17.64
N PRO A 6 -4.05 -19.44 17.85
CA PRO A 6 -4.64 -20.45 18.72
C PRO A 6 -4.21 -21.86 18.28
N GLN A 7 -3.87 -22.74 19.24
CA GLN A 7 -3.34 -24.08 18.96
C GLN A 7 -4.19 -24.91 18.01
N HIS A 8 -5.53 -24.76 18.07
CA HIS A 8 -6.45 -25.50 17.21
C HIS A 8 -6.43 -25.03 15.75
N ILE A 9 -5.93 -23.79 15.49
CA ILE A 9 -5.77 -23.20 14.16
C ILE A 9 -4.33 -23.40 13.64
N ALA A 10 -3.36 -23.38 14.53
CA ALA A 10 -1.92 -23.47 14.20
C ALA A 10 -1.53 -24.74 13.41
N THR A 11 -2.37 -25.77 13.42
CA THR A 11 -2.17 -27.02 12.65
C THR A 11 -2.58 -26.89 11.17
N SER A 12 -3.29 -25.83 10.80
CA SER A 12 -3.69 -25.60 9.40
C SER A 12 -2.50 -25.03 8.61
N ARG A 13 -2.08 -25.76 7.57
CA ARG A 13 -0.97 -25.37 6.71
C ARG A 13 -1.33 -24.29 5.67
N HIS A 14 -2.62 -23.99 5.52
CA HIS A 14 -3.13 -23.13 4.44
C HIS A 14 -4.21 -22.17 4.95
N LEU A 15 -3.81 -21.30 5.86
CA LEU A 15 -4.68 -20.18 6.23
C LEU A 15 -4.63 -19.11 5.13
N PRO A 16 -5.77 -18.63 4.65
CA PRO A 16 -5.80 -17.51 3.73
C PRO A 16 -5.44 -16.21 4.44
N ALA A 17 -5.02 -15.20 3.68
CA ALA A 17 -5.14 -13.82 4.14
C ALA A 17 -6.62 -13.42 4.13
N ILE A 18 -7.01 -12.59 5.08
CA ILE A 18 -8.38 -12.09 5.26
C ILE A 18 -8.33 -10.57 5.24
N ASP A 19 -9.05 -9.99 4.30
CA ASP A 19 -9.31 -8.57 4.21
C ASP A 19 -10.73 -8.28 4.67
N PHE A 20 -10.94 -7.27 5.48
CA PHE A 20 -12.25 -6.96 6.05
C PHE A 20 -12.90 -5.83 5.26
N ALA A 21 -14.04 -6.13 4.63
CA ALA A 21 -14.71 -5.22 3.71
C ALA A 21 -15.31 -3.95 4.38
N ASP A 22 -15.44 -3.95 5.69
CA ASP A 22 -16.00 -2.84 6.49
C ASP A 22 -14.92 -1.93 7.12
N CYS A 23 -13.66 -2.26 6.94
CA CYS A 23 -12.52 -1.49 7.42
C CYS A 23 -11.26 -1.83 6.61
N ASN A 24 -10.17 -1.09 6.83
CA ASN A 24 -8.90 -1.35 6.15
C ASN A 24 -8.03 -2.42 6.85
N ASN A 25 -8.57 -3.06 7.91
CA ASN A 25 -7.81 -4.05 8.66
C ASN A 25 -7.70 -5.35 7.90
N TYR A 26 -6.55 -5.98 7.99
CA TYR A 26 -6.32 -7.29 7.40
C TYR A 26 -5.48 -8.20 8.30
N ILE A 27 -5.66 -9.49 8.09
CA ILE A 27 -4.95 -10.56 8.79
C ILE A 27 -4.28 -11.46 7.76
N LYS A 28 -3.05 -11.82 7.97
CA LYS A 28 -2.39 -12.84 7.13
C LYS A 28 -1.52 -13.79 7.95
N PRO A 29 -1.42 -15.07 7.54
CA PRO A 29 -0.46 -16.00 8.12
C PRO A 29 0.97 -15.51 7.91
N GLU A 30 1.81 -15.61 8.93
CA GLU A 30 3.20 -15.23 8.87
C GLU A 30 4.06 -16.16 9.75
N ALA A 31 4.87 -17.01 9.13
CA ALA A 31 5.83 -17.89 9.81
C ALA A 31 5.27 -18.68 11.01
N GLY A 32 4.06 -19.24 10.87
CA GLY A 32 3.38 -20.00 11.93
C GLY A 32 2.60 -19.16 12.95
N LYS A 33 2.57 -17.85 12.75
CA LYS A 33 1.84 -16.85 13.53
C LYS A 33 0.85 -16.10 12.65
N ILE A 34 0.32 -15.01 13.16
CA ILE A 34 -0.53 -14.08 12.40
C ILE A 34 0.08 -12.70 12.41
N MET A 35 0.18 -12.11 11.24
CA MET A 35 0.36 -10.66 11.07
C MET A 35 -1.00 -10.00 11.00
N VAL A 36 -1.19 -8.93 11.76
CA VAL A 36 -2.40 -8.11 11.77
C VAL A 36 -2.00 -6.66 11.51
N SER A 37 -2.72 -6.00 10.61
CA SER A 37 -2.48 -4.60 10.27
C SER A 37 -3.79 -3.81 10.23
N PRO A 38 -3.80 -2.56 10.73
CA PRO A 38 -4.98 -1.70 10.65
C PRO A 38 -5.17 -1.05 9.28
N GLY A 39 -4.18 -1.18 8.37
CA GLY A 39 -4.22 -0.49 7.08
C GLY A 39 -4.31 1.04 7.21
N ASP A 40 -3.81 1.60 8.29
CA ASP A 40 -3.89 3.03 8.59
C ASP A 40 -3.26 3.89 7.48
N GLU A 41 -3.97 4.94 7.11
CA GLU A 41 -3.59 5.91 6.06
C GLU A 41 -3.65 7.36 6.59
N THR A 42 -3.62 7.54 7.90
CA THR A 42 -3.59 8.88 8.50
C THR A 42 -2.37 9.66 8.02
N PRO A 43 -2.57 10.83 7.38
CA PRO A 43 -1.45 11.63 6.90
C PRO A 43 -0.56 12.09 8.06
N ILE A 44 0.74 11.92 7.88
CA ILE A 44 1.76 12.32 8.86
C ILE A 44 2.96 12.93 8.13
N GLU A 45 3.65 13.84 8.78
CA GLU A 45 4.90 14.38 8.24
C GLU A 45 5.98 13.30 8.07
N PRO A 46 6.85 13.42 7.07
CA PRO A 46 7.94 12.47 6.87
C PRO A 46 8.81 12.32 8.11
N GLN A 47 8.89 11.10 8.63
CA GLN A 47 9.66 10.76 9.83
C GLN A 47 10.04 9.28 9.83
N ASP A 48 10.86 8.88 10.79
CA ASP A 48 11.06 7.47 11.12
C ASP A 48 9.86 7.01 11.96
N ALA A 49 8.96 6.25 11.32
CA ALA A 49 7.67 5.88 11.93
C ALA A 49 7.85 4.73 12.91
N TRP A 50 7.28 4.89 14.09
CA TRP A 50 7.20 3.89 15.15
C TRP A 50 5.75 3.54 15.45
N PRO A 51 5.43 2.30 15.81
CA PRO A 51 4.09 1.94 16.23
C PRO A 51 3.76 2.60 17.56
N GLU A 52 2.57 3.17 17.68
CA GLU A 52 2.06 3.76 18.91
C GLU A 52 1.32 2.72 19.75
N ASP A 53 1.51 2.76 21.06
CA ASP A 53 0.88 1.81 21.99
C ASP A 53 -0.65 1.84 21.90
N LEU A 54 -1.23 3.02 21.66
CA LEU A 54 -2.68 3.18 21.49
C LEU A 54 -3.17 2.46 20.23
N ASP A 55 -2.47 2.58 19.11
CA ASP A 55 -2.84 1.92 17.85
C ASP A 55 -2.72 0.41 17.97
N ILE A 56 -1.70 -0.07 18.67
CA ILE A 56 -1.55 -1.49 18.99
C ILE A 56 -2.73 -1.97 19.83
N ALA A 57 -3.12 -1.22 20.88
CA ALA A 57 -4.23 -1.60 21.75
C ALA A 57 -5.57 -1.63 21.01
N ILE A 58 -5.84 -0.63 20.17
CA ILE A 58 -7.04 -0.58 19.31
C ILE A 58 -7.07 -1.77 18.35
N LEU A 59 -5.94 -2.10 17.74
CA LEU A 59 -5.86 -3.22 16.79
C LEU A 59 -6.05 -4.57 17.48
N VAL A 60 -5.55 -4.74 18.69
CA VAL A 60 -5.76 -5.95 19.51
C VAL A 60 -7.23 -6.08 19.90
N ASP A 61 -7.86 -5.03 20.41
CA ASP A 61 -9.29 -5.02 20.77
C ASP A 61 -10.16 -5.34 19.55
N TRP A 62 -9.85 -4.75 18.40
CA TRP A 62 -10.52 -5.05 17.15
C TRP A 62 -10.38 -6.54 16.77
N LEU A 63 -9.17 -7.10 16.83
CA LEU A 63 -8.92 -8.51 16.49
C LEU A 63 -9.71 -9.45 17.39
N GLU A 64 -9.70 -9.24 18.70
CA GLU A 64 -10.41 -10.05 19.68
C GLU A 64 -11.93 -9.93 19.53
N SER A 65 -12.44 -8.75 19.19
CA SER A 65 -13.87 -8.51 18.96
C SER A 65 -14.42 -9.17 17.69
N ARG A 66 -13.57 -9.37 16.68
CA ARG A 66 -13.98 -9.89 15.36
C ARG A 66 -13.62 -11.34 15.11
N THR A 67 -12.80 -11.92 15.96
CA THR A 67 -12.30 -13.28 15.79
C THR A 67 -12.35 -14.05 17.11
N GLN A 68 -11.99 -15.32 17.07
CA GLN A 68 -11.81 -16.16 18.27
C GLN A 68 -10.34 -16.15 18.77
N ILE A 69 -9.53 -15.22 18.25
CA ILE A 69 -8.15 -15.09 18.66
C ILE A 69 -8.12 -14.26 19.94
N ASN A 70 -7.49 -14.81 20.98
CA ASN A 70 -7.22 -14.09 22.22
C ASN A 70 -5.73 -13.78 22.28
N VAL A 71 -5.37 -12.51 22.31
CA VAL A 71 -3.99 -12.03 22.25
C VAL A 71 -3.39 -12.01 23.65
N GLN A 72 -2.55 -12.99 23.96
CA GLN A 72 -1.84 -13.02 25.24
C GLN A 72 -0.63 -12.07 25.25
N GLN A 73 -0.01 -11.90 24.07
CA GLN A 73 1.16 -11.07 23.88
C GLN A 73 1.29 -10.64 22.42
N VAL A 74 1.67 -9.38 22.21
CA VAL A 74 2.18 -8.90 20.91
C VAL A 74 3.68 -9.18 20.89
N GLU A 75 4.11 -10.08 20.00
CA GLU A 75 5.51 -10.50 19.95
C GLU A 75 6.39 -9.51 19.20
N HIS A 76 5.82 -8.88 18.19
CA HIS A 76 6.53 -7.89 17.39
C HIS A 76 5.54 -6.85 16.86
N SER A 77 6.01 -5.60 16.84
CA SER A 77 5.28 -4.48 16.23
C SER A 77 6.24 -3.61 15.43
N TRP A 78 5.73 -3.05 14.36
CA TRP A 78 6.46 -2.06 13.54
C TRP A 78 5.49 -1.14 12.85
N ALA A 79 5.97 0.01 12.43
CA ALA A 79 5.26 0.92 11.56
C ALA A 79 6.16 1.30 10.37
N GLY A 80 5.57 1.89 9.35
CA GLY A 80 6.27 2.39 8.20
C GLY A 80 5.41 3.39 7.45
N LEU A 81 6.02 4.31 6.74
CA LEU A 81 5.31 5.28 5.93
C LEU A 81 5.02 4.72 4.55
N ARG A 82 3.86 5.05 4.04
CA ARG A 82 3.45 4.84 2.65
C ARG A 82 3.31 6.19 1.97
N THR A 83 3.66 6.28 0.70
CA THR A 83 3.51 7.50 -0.08
C THR A 83 2.33 7.35 -1.04
N PHE A 84 1.35 8.21 -0.90
CA PHE A 84 0.18 8.28 -1.76
C PHE A 84 0.25 9.49 -2.67
N ALA A 85 -0.23 9.37 -3.89
CA ALA A 85 -0.57 10.50 -4.72
C ALA A 85 -1.92 11.09 -4.25
N PRO A 86 -2.25 12.36 -4.56
CA PRO A 86 -3.50 12.98 -4.14
C PRO A 86 -4.79 12.29 -4.62
N ASP A 87 -4.68 11.41 -5.60
CA ASP A 87 -5.77 10.64 -6.21
C ASP A 87 -5.59 9.13 -5.99
N ASP A 88 -4.69 8.72 -5.12
CA ASP A 88 -4.33 7.34 -4.79
C ASP A 88 -3.82 6.48 -5.97
N ILE A 89 -3.58 7.10 -7.13
CA ILE A 89 -3.07 6.43 -8.32
C ILE A 89 -1.56 6.65 -8.43
N PRO A 90 -0.74 5.62 -8.67
CA PRO A 90 0.71 5.77 -8.83
C PRO A 90 1.09 6.82 -9.88
N ILE A 91 2.20 7.49 -9.64
CA ILE A 91 2.76 8.48 -10.56
C ILE A 91 3.89 7.82 -11.34
N VAL A 92 3.72 7.73 -12.67
CA VAL A 92 4.73 7.15 -13.56
C VAL A 92 4.88 8.05 -14.80
N GLY A 93 6.06 8.62 -14.99
CA GLY A 93 6.32 9.45 -16.16
C GLY A 93 7.29 10.60 -15.91
N TYR A 94 7.64 11.28 -16.98
CA TYR A 94 8.52 12.44 -16.90
C TYR A 94 7.83 13.64 -16.27
N ASP A 95 8.59 14.38 -15.48
CA ASP A 95 8.15 15.66 -14.94
C ASP A 95 7.91 16.66 -16.07
N SER A 96 6.89 17.49 -15.95
CA SER A 96 6.55 18.47 -16.98
C SER A 96 7.35 19.78 -16.90
N LYS A 97 8.10 19.99 -15.80
CA LYS A 97 8.84 21.22 -15.52
C LYS A 97 10.34 21.01 -15.40
N VAL A 98 10.74 19.79 -15.02
CA VAL A 98 12.15 19.41 -14.83
C VAL A 98 12.53 18.41 -15.92
N GLU A 99 13.40 18.85 -16.81
CA GLU A 99 13.91 18.03 -17.91
C GLU A 99 14.63 16.78 -17.36
N ASP A 100 14.44 15.65 -18.02
CA ASP A 100 15.03 14.34 -17.69
C ASP A 100 14.72 13.80 -16.29
N PHE A 101 13.80 14.42 -15.53
CA PHE A 101 13.36 13.90 -14.26
C PHE A 101 12.14 12.98 -14.45
N PHE A 102 12.28 11.73 -14.00
CA PHE A 102 11.23 10.71 -14.13
C PHE A 102 10.67 10.32 -12.75
N TRP A 103 9.36 10.38 -12.61
CA TRP A 103 8.63 9.94 -11.42
C TRP A 103 8.27 8.46 -11.50
N LEU A 104 8.57 7.72 -10.43
CA LEU A 104 8.00 6.42 -10.10
C LEU A 104 7.70 6.45 -8.59
N ALA A 105 6.53 6.94 -8.22
CA ALA A 105 6.18 7.24 -6.85
C ALA A 105 4.68 7.05 -6.57
N GLY A 106 4.28 7.21 -5.32
CA GLY A 106 2.86 7.18 -4.95
C GLY A 106 2.21 5.81 -5.04
N GLN A 107 2.95 4.72 -4.83
CA GLN A 107 2.41 3.36 -4.92
C GLN A 107 1.52 2.97 -3.74
N GLY A 108 1.42 3.80 -2.71
CA GLY A 108 0.59 3.55 -1.54
C GLY A 108 0.87 2.21 -0.87
N GLY A 109 -0.19 1.49 -0.53
CA GLY A 109 -0.10 0.15 0.08
C GLY A 109 0.17 -0.99 -0.90
N TYR A 110 0.18 -0.75 -2.21
CA TYR A 110 0.18 -1.78 -3.26
C TYR A 110 1.50 -1.89 -4.04
N GLY A 111 2.54 -1.16 -3.62
CA GLY A 111 3.80 -1.05 -4.38
C GLY A 111 4.45 -2.40 -4.71
N ILE A 112 4.53 -3.33 -3.76
CA ILE A 112 5.11 -4.67 -4.02
C ILE A 112 4.25 -5.44 -5.03
N MET A 113 2.94 -5.44 -4.86
CA MET A 113 2.02 -6.15 -5.75
C MET A 113 2.07 -5.59 -7.17
N MET A 114 2.15 -4.26 -7.32
CA MET A 114 2.19 -3.60 -8.63
C MET A 114 3.59 -3.54 -9.25
N SER A 115 4.65 -3.88 -8.51
CA SER A 115 6.03 -3.69 -8.96
C SER A 115 6.36 -4.30 -10.33
N PRO A 116 5.87 -5.51 -10.71
CA PRO A 116 6.16 -6.05 -12.04
C PRO A 116 5.55 -5.20 -13.17
N ALA A 117 4.28 -4.80 -13.02
CA ALA A 117 3.57 -3.99 -14.02
C ALA A 117 4.18 -2.59 -14.12
N LEU A 118 4.47 -1.96 -12.97
CA LEU A 118 5.09 -0.64 -12.93
C LEU A 118 6.52 -0.66 -13.50
N GLY A 119 7.28 -1.74 -13.25
CA GLY A 119 8.61 -1.91 -13.80
C GLY A 119 8.60 -1.99 -15.33
N VAL A 120 7.73 -2.83 -15.91
CA VAL A 120 7.56 -2.94 -17.36
C VAL A 120 7.09 -1.61 -17.96
N THR A 121 6.13 -0.95 -17.32
CA THR A 121 5.59 0.34 -17.77
C THR A 121 6.67 1.43 -17.76
N THR A 122 7.42 1.53 -16.68
CA THR A 122 8.54 2.48 -16.53
C THR A 122 9.58 2.26 -17.62
N ALA A 123 10.03 1.02 -17.80
CA ALA A 123 11.00 0.67 -18.84
C ALA A 123 10.48 1.02 -20.23
N SER A 124 9.21 0.73 -20.53
CA SER A 124 8.59 1.06 -21.81
C SER A 124 8.54 2.57 -22.06
N ILE A 125 8.11 3.35 -21.08
CA ILE A 125 8.05 4.82 -21.23
C ILE A 125 9.45 5.40 -21.44
N ILE A 126 10.45 4.97 -20.68
CA ILE A 126 11.82 5.49 -20.78
C ILE A 126 12.43 5.13 -22.15
N THR A 127 12.22 3.92 -22.64
CA THR A 127 12.88 3.44 -23.87
C THR A 127 12.14 3.79 -25.14
N THR A 128 10.82 3.91 -25.11
CA THR A 128 9.98 4.08 -26.30
C THR A 128 9.09 5.34 -26.27
N GLY A 129 9.00 6.01 -25.15
CA GLY A 129 8.06 7.12 -24.94
C GLY A 129 6.59 6.71 -24.84
N LYS A 130 6.28 5.42 -24.70
CA LYS A 130 4.90 4.89 -24.72
C LYS A 130 4.66 3.90 -23.59
N LEU A 131 3.38 3.75 -23.19
CA LEU A 131 2.95 2.67 -22.31
C LEU A 131 3.23 1.30 -22.94
N SER A 132 3.42 0.29 -22.08
CA SER A 132 3.51 -1.09 -22.54
C SER A 132 2.18 -1.55 -23.15
N THR A 133 2.26 -2.52 -24.08
CA THR A 133 1.08 -3.10 -24.73
C THR A 133 0.15 -3.78 -23.74
N GLU A 134 0.70 -4.35 -22.67
CA GLU A 134 -0.08 -4.96 -21.59
C GLU A 134 -0.94 -3.93 -20.89
N MET A 135 -0.36 -2.79 -20.49
CA MET A 135 -1.11 -1.72 -19.82
C MET A 135 -2.21 -1.15 -20.70
N LEU A 136 -1.91 -0.90 -21.96
CA LEU A 136 -2.90 -0.45 -22.95
C LEU A 136 -4.05 -1.46 -23.12
N SER A 137 -3.74 -2.76 -23.13
CA SER A 137 -4.76 -3.81 -23.26
C SER A 137 -5.68 -3.92 -22.03
N MET A 138 -5.22 -3.46 -20.85
CA MET A 138 -6.01 -3.36 -19.63
C MET A 138 -6.80 -2.04 -19.54
N GLY A 139 -6.72 -1.18 -20.53
CA GLY A 139 -7.44 0.10 -20.58
C GLY A 139 -6.76 1.23 -19.83
N VAL A 140 -5.50 1.09 -19.38
CA VAL A 140 -4.74 2.16 -18.75
C VAL A 140 -4.26 3.14 -19.82
N GLU A 141 -4.51 4.42 -19.62
CA GLU A 141 -4.01 5.47 -20.49
C GLU A 141 -2.83 6.22 -19.82
N ALA A 142 -1.92 6.74 -20.63
CA ALA A 142 -0.76 7.48 -20.09
C ALA A 142 -1.15 8.68 -19.22
N LYS A 143 -2.27 9.33 -19.53
CA LYS A 143 -2.80 10.45 -18.75
C LYS A 143 -3.20 10.06 -17.32
N ASP A 144 -3.59 8.79 -17.10
CA ASP A 144 -4.10 8.32 -15.81
C ASP A 144 -2.98 8.19 -14.76
N ILE A 145 -1.76 7.92 -15.22
CA ILE A 145 -0.58 7.72 -14.34
C ILE A 145 0.46 8.83 -14.47
N SER A 146 0.34 9.72 -15.47
CA SER A 146 1.31 10.81 -15.69
C SER A 146 1.28 11.83 -14.56
N PRO A 147 2.45 12.36 -14.11
CA PRO A 147 2.51 13.47 -13.16
C PRO A 147 1.82 14.74 -13.68
N SER A 148 1.69 14.91 -15.00
CA SER A 148 1.03 16.06 -15.62
C SER A 148 -0.47 16.16 -15.30
N ARG A 149 -1.10 15.09 -14.81
CA ARG A 149 -2.51 15.10 -14.42
C ARG A 149 -2.81 16.05 -13.26
N PHE A 150 -1.81 16.36 -12.44
CA PHE A 150 -1.91 17.32 -11.34
C PHE A 150 -1.69 18.78 -11.77
N ASN A 151 -1.27 19.02 -13.01
CA ASN A 151 -1.04 20.38 -13.51
C ASN A 151 -2.36 21.08 -13.95
N LYS A 152 -3.48 20.40 -13.91
CA LYS A 152 -4.80 20.95 -14.28
C LYS A 152 -5.40 21.80 -13.16
N GLY A 153 -4.76 22.90 -12.76
CA GLY A 153 -5.27 23.74 -11.67
C GLY A 153 -4.64 25.11 -11.52
N GLN A 154 -3.71 25.49 -12.39
CA GLN A 154 -3.26 26.88 -12.50
C GLN A 154 -3.91 27.56 -13.70
N SER A 155 -5.26 27.63 -13.69
CA SER A 155 -5.94 28.70 -14.44
C SER A 155 -5.55 30.00 -13.76
N HIS A 156 -4.84 30.83 -14.48
CA HIS A 156 -4.50 32.18 -14.12
C HIS A 156 -5.73 32.90 -13.58
N ILE A 157 -5.72 33.21 -12.29
CA ILE A 157 -6.51 34.34 -11.79
C ILE A 157 -5.60 35.54 -12.06
N CYS A 158 -5.94 36.29 -13.11
CA CYS A 158 -5.50 37.65 -13.33
C CYS A 158 -6.10 38.55 -12.27
#